data_efb149c53d8eb581b048b7513ffa5b40
#
_entry.id   efb149c53d8eb581b048b7513ffa5b40
#
_cell.length_a   1.000
_cell.length_b   1.000
_cell.length_c   1.000
_cell.angle_alpha   90.00
_cell.angle_beta   90.00
_cell.angle_gamma   90.00
#
_symmetry.space_group_name_H-M   'P 1'
#
loop_
_entity.id
_entity.type
_entity.pdbx_description
1 polymer ?
#
loop_
_entity_poly.entity_id
_entity_poly.type
_entity_poly.pdbx_seq_one_letter_code
_entity_poly.pdbx_strand_id
1 'polypeptide(L)'
;MKNKRIKRIVTCIASIMGILVAITLVALAFLQIRTRAIQDDYSSVYTDEKYQTPIMIDGVHVIKQDVSCGYAVLEMFSSWSGHSVTEKSLYKQYGKVVTSTGNAFCEEMNKQFPEYTTTMNKYLTNAELIDAVYENLSAGIPVPIEWAALYGDEWTLHYSLIVGADVPGDRITVANPYGYMEELTIAELLNRTSFEAYEKMPLFLKLGFAFGIFEKNTVFTVR
;
A
#
# COMPACT_ATOMS: atom_id res chain seq x y z
N MET A 1 -18.58 28.60 -53.82
CA MET A 1 -18.28 27.21 -53.42
C MET A 1 -17.16 27.10 -52.36
N LYS A 2 -16.05 27.84 -52.46
CA LYS A 2 -14.89 27.79 -51.56
C LYS A 2 -15.23 28.06 -50.07
N ASN A 3 -16.06 29.07 -49.77
CA ASN A 3 -16.47 29.43 -48.41
C ASN A 3 -17.34 28.37 -47.70
N LYS A 4 -18.20 27.62 -48.40
CA LYS A 4 -18.98 26.54 -47.80
C LYS A 4 -18.10 25.35 -47.39
N ARG A 5 -17.06 25.06 -48.17
CA ARG A 5 -16.10 23.97 -47.88
C ARG A 5 -15.25 24.30 -46.68
N ILE A 6 -14.75 25.55 -46.57
CA ILE A 6 -13.99 26.04 -45.44
C ILE A 6 -14.84 25.98 -44.13
N LYS A 7 -16.07 26.47 -44.15
CA LYS A 7 -16.99 26.39 -43.00
C LYS A 7 -17.20 24.94 -42.51
N ARG A 8 -17.41 23.98 -43.43
CA ARG A 8 -17.55 22.57 -43.07
C ARG A 8 -16.30 21.99 -42.43
N ILE A 9 -15.12 22.30 -42.95
CA ILE A 9 -13.85 21.86 -42.38
C ILE A 9 -13.64 22.42 -40.96
N VAL A 10 -13.90 23.72 -40.77
CA VAL A 10 -13.82 24.36 -39.46
C VAL A 10 -14.81 23.73 -38.46
N THR A 11 -16.05 23.48 -38.88
CA THR A 11 -17.03 22.79 -38.01
C THR A 11 -16.59 21.38 -37.65
N CYS A 12 -16.08 20.59 -38.60
CA CYS A 12 -15.54 19.24 -38.33
C CYS A 12 -14.37 19.30 -37.33
N ILE A 13 -13.43 20.21 -37.51
CA ILE A 13 -12.30 20.37 -36.60
C ILE A 13 -12.78 20.76 -35.19
N ALA A 14 -13.70 21.74 -35.09
CA ALA A 14 -14.28 22.14 -33.81
C ALA A 14 -15.02 20.99 -33.12
N SER A 15 -15.76 20.17 -33.88
CA SER A 15 -16.45 18.98 -33.32
C SER A 15 -15.45 17.94 -32.81
N ILE A 16 -14.39 17.65 -33.57
CA ILE A 16 -13.33 16.71 -33.15
C ILE A 16 -12.63 17.21 -31.88
N MET A 17 -12.28 18.49 -31.85
CA MET A 17 -11.69 19.11 -30.63
C MET A 17 -12.63 19.00 -29.44
N GLY A 18 -13.93 19.27 -29.61
CA GLY A 18 -14.93 19.14 -28.55
C GLY A 18 -15.03 17.70 -28.02
N ILE A 19 -15.01 16.71 -28.90
CA ILE A 19 -15.02 15.30 -28.51
C ILE A 19 -13.74 14.94 -27.74
N LEU A 20 -12.57 15.37 -28.20
CA LEU A 20 -11.30 15.11 -27.52
C LEU A 20 -11.28 15.72 -26.11
N VAL A 21 -11.74 16.95 -25.95
CA VAL A 21 -11.86 17.60 -24.65
C VAL A 21 -12.82 16.83 -23.74
N ALA A 22 -13.98 16.41 -24.25
CA ALA A 22 -14.94 15.62 -23.47
C ALA A 22 -14.33 14.28 -23.00
N ILE A 23 -13.65 13.55 -23.89
CA ILE A 23 -12.96 12.30 -23.55
C ILE A 23 -11.91 12.56 -22.47
N THR A 24 -11.11 13.62 -22.60
CA THR A 24 -10.09 13.97 -21.61
C THR A 24 -10.71 14.26 -20.25
N LEU A 25 -11.79 15.04 -20.19
CA LEU A 25 -12.48 15.36 -18.94
C LEU A 25 -13.08 14.10 -18.28
N VAL A 26 -13.68 13.20 -19.07
CA VAL A 26 -14.18 11.92 -18.56
C VAL A 26 -13.04 11.05 -18.03
N ALA A 27 -11.92 10.97 -18.72
CA ALA A 27 -10.74 10.22 -18.26
C ALA A 27 -10.17 10.80 -16.97
N LEU A 28 -10.07 12.13 -16.84
CA LEU A 28 -9.62 12.79 -15.63
C LEU A 28 -10.57 12.56 -14.44
N ALA A 29 -11.90 12.67 -14.68
CA ALA A 29 -12.90 12.38 -13.66
C ALA A 29 -12.85 10.92 -13.21
N PHE A 30 -12.70 9.99 -14.14
CA PHE A 30 -12.51 8.57 -13.85
C PHE A 30 -11.27 8.34 -12.97
N LEU A 31 -10.12 8.89 -13.36
CA LEU A 31 -8.89 8.80 -12.56
C LEU A 31 -9.10 9.37 -11.15
N GLN A 32 -9.70 10.53 -11.03
CA GLN A 32 -9.93 11.18 -9.72
C GLN A 32 -10.84 10.34 -8.82
N ILE A 33 -11.92 9.77 -9.36
CA ILE A 33 -12.84 8.91 -8.60
C ILE A 33 -12.13 7.63 -8.15
N ARG A 34 -11.40 6.98 -9.07
CA ARG A 34 -10.71 5.70 -8.78
C ARG A 34 -9.50 5.84 -7.87
N THR A 35 -8.88 7.01 -7.81
CA THR A 35 -7.71 7.26 -6.96
C THR A 35 -8.06 8.01 -5.67
N ARG A 36 -9.34 8.32 -5.43
CA ARG A 36 -9.78 8.95 -4.18
C ARG A 36 -9.49 8.02 -3.00
N ALA A 37 -8.98 8.59 -1.90
CA ALA A 37 -8.79 7.85 -0.66
C ALA A 37 -10.13 7.42 -0.06
N ILE A 38 -10.10 6.31 0.65
CA ILE A 38 -11.21 5.89 1.50
C ILE A 38 -11.01 6.63 2.82
N GLN A 39 -11.87 7.60 3.09
CA GLN A 39 -11.87 8.36 4.33
C GLN A 39 -13.19 8.08 5.05
N ASP A 40 -13.10 7.60 6.27
CA ASP A 40 -14.19 7.38 7.18
C ASP A 40 -13.81 7.84 8.58
N ASP A 41 -14.80 8.04 9.44
CA ASP A 41 -14.59 8.35 10.85
C ASP A 41 -14.15 7.08 11.59
N TYR A 42 -12.93 7.13 12.14
CA TYR A 42 -12.35 6.07 12.96
C TYR A 42 -12.16 6.48 14.43
N SER A 43 -12.73 7.61 14.85
CA SER A 43 -12.56 8.15 16.20
C SER A 43 -12.99 7.17 17.30
N SER A 44 -13.94 6.29 17.00
CA SER A 44 -14.41 5.26 17.94
C SER A 44 -13.32 4.28 18.38
N VAL A 45 -12.28 4.03 17.58
CA VAL A 45 -11.20 3.09 17.94
C VAL A 45 -10.43 3.55 19.19
N TYR A 46 -10.34 4.86 19.44
CA TYR A 46 -9.65 5.39 20.62
C TYR A 46 -10.40 5.16 21.93
N THR A 47 -11.69 4.89 21.87
CA THR A 47 -12.57 4.68 23.05
C THR A 47 -13.07 3.25 23.20
N ASP A 48 -12.86 2.41 22.20
CA ASP A 48 -13.26 1.01 22.23
C ASP A 48 -12.30 0.21 23.13
N GLU A 49 -12.88 -0.56 24.08
CA GLU A 49 -12.14 -1.40 25.03
C GLU A 49 -11.24 -2.43 24.33
N LYS A 50 -11.59 -2.84 23.10
CA LYS A 50 -10.80 -3.77 22.27
C LYS A 50 -9.36 -3.30 22.07
N TYR A 51 -9.16 -1.99 21.88
CA TYR A 51 -7.87 -1.43 21.47
C TYR A 51 -7.06 -0.81 22.62
N GLN A 52 -7.50 -0.96 23.88
CA GLN A 52 -6.88 -0.26 25.01
C GLN A 52 -5.56 -0.89 25.50
N THR A 53 -5.20 -2.07 25.02
CA THR A 53 -3.95 -2.74 25.40
C THR A 53 -2.88 -2.52 24.32
N PRO A 54 -1.78 -1.81 24.63
CA PRO A 54 -0.66 -1.70 23.70
C PRO A 54 -0.06 -3.07 23.39
N ILE A 55 0.28 -3.29 22.13
CA ILE A 55 0.87 -4.54 21.65
C ILE A 55 2.21 -4.21 20.98
N MET A 56 3.23 -5.03 21.27
CA MET A 56 4.52 -5.00 20.58
C MET A 56 4.95 -6.43 20.32
N ILE A 57 5.32 -6.73 19.09
CA ILE A 57 5.89 -8.02 18.69
C ILE A 57 7.40 -7.98 18.88
N ASP A 58 7.89 -8.82 19.78
CA ASP A 58 9.32 -8.97 20.02
C ASP A 58 10.01 -9.81 18.95
N GLY A 59 11.33 -9.66 18.83
CA GLY A 59 12.17 -10.51 17.99
C GLY A 59 12.17 -10.15 16.50
N VAL A 60 11.46 -9.10 16.09
CA VAL A 60 11.55 -8.59 14.70
C VAL A 60 12.81 -7.74 14.56
N HIS A 61 13.71 -8.16 13.69
CA HIS A 61 14.91 -7.42 13.33
C HIS A 61 14.73 -6.69 12.01
N VAL A 62 15.02 -5.40 11.99
CA VAL A 62 14.94 -4.61 10.75
C VAL A 62 16.01 -5.07 9.77
N ILE A 63 15.58 -5.44 8.57
CA ILE A 63 16.45 -5.76 7.44
C ILE A 63 16.44 -4.59 6.47
N LYS A 64 17.62 -3.98 6.25
CA LYS A 64 17.75 -2.95 5.21
C LYS A 64 17.71 -3.61 3.85
N GLN A 65 16.76 -3.19 3.00
CA GLN A 65 16.63 -3.75 1.66
C GLN A 65 17.90 -3.55 0.81
N ASP A 66 18.29 -4.59 0.12
CA ASP A 66 19.38 -4.61 -0.86
C ASP A 66 18.83 -4.85 -2.29
N VAL A 67 17.75 -5.62 -2.39
CA VAL A 67 17.09 -5.99 -3.65
C VAL A 67 15.75 -5.28 -3.79
N SER A 68 14.83 -5.48 -2.82
CA SER A 68 13.49 -4.85 -2.85
C SER A 68 12.83 -4.84 -1.48
N CYS A 69 11.96 -3.86 -1.25
CA CYS A 69 11.19 -3.77 -0.01
C CYS A 69 10.34 -5.03 0.28
N GLY A 70 9.69 -5.60 -0.74
CA GLY A 70 8.92 -6.83 -0.57
C GLY A 70 9.78 -8.02 -0.15
N TYR A 71 10.98 -8.18 -0.73
CA TYR A 71 11.90 -9.25 -0.31
C TYR A 71 12.46 -9.02 1.08
N ALA A 72 12.77 -7.78 1.46
CA ALA A 72 13.22 -7.45 2.80
C ALA A 72 12.15 -7.73 3.86
N VAL A 73 10.87 -7.45 3.56
CA VAL A 73 9.74 -7.82 4.44
C VAL A 73 9.62 -9.33 4.59
N LEU A 74 9.76 -10.11 3.51
CA LEU A 74 9.81 -11.57 3.59
C LEU A 74 10.98 -12.06 4.45
N GLU A 75 12.16 -11.44 4.35
CA GLU A 75 13.32 -11.79 5.19
C GLU A 75 13.10 -11.42 6.66
N MET A 76 12.51 -10.25 6.95
CA MET A 76 12.17 -9.85 8.33
C MET A 76 11.16 -10.82 8.96
N PHE A 77 10.10 -11.17 8.21
CA PHE A 77 9.11 -12.15 8.65
C PHE A 77 9.74 -13.54 8.84
N SER A 78 10.59 -13.97 7.93
CA SER A 78 11.36 -15.22 8.00
C SER A 78 12.23 -15.30 9.25
N SER A 79 12.99 -14.23 9.53
CA SER A 79 13.85 -14.15 10.72
C SER A 79 13.03 -14.22 12.02
N TRP A 80 11.90 -13.51 12.06
CA TRP A 80 11.00 -13.52 13.20
C TRP A 80 10.35 -14.91 13.41
N SER A 81 9.88 -15.55 12.36
CA SER A 81 9.19 -16.87 12.42
C SER A 81 10.14 -18.07 12.48
N GLY A 82 11.47 -17.83 12.54
CA GLY A 82 12.47 -18.92 12.65
C GLY A 82 12.78 -19.61 11.32
N HIS A 83 12.47 -19.00 10.19
CA HIS A 83 12.82 -19.49 8.85
C HIS A 83 14.17 -18.91 8.37
N SER A 84 14.59 -19.33 7.19
CA SER A 84 15.88 -18.97 6.60
C SER A 84 15.77 -18.31 5.22
N VAL A 85 14.59 -17.77 4.88
CA VAL A 85 14.37 -17.03 3.63
C VAL A 85 15.09 -15.69 3.72
N THR A 86 15.84 -15.33 2.68
CA THR A 86 16.55 -14.06 2.57
C THR A 86 16.30 -13.40 1.22
N GLU A 87 16.42 -12.05 1.12
CA GLU A 87 16.35 -11.33 -0.14
C GLU A 87 17.27 -11.95 -1.21
N LYS A 88 18.49 -12.27 -0.82
CA LYS A 88 19.48 -12.89 -1.70
C LYS A 88 19.06 -14.26 -2.19
N SER A 89 18.46 -15.09 -1.31
CA SER A 89 17.95 -16.41 -1.69
C SER A 89 16.79 -16.31 -2.68
N LEU A 90 15.85 -15.38 -2.45
CA LEU A 90 14.72 -15.11 -3.32
C LEU A 90 15.18 -14.59 -4.69
N TYR A 91 16.08 -13.61 -4.70
CA TYR A 91 16.60 -13.09 -5.96
C TYR A 91 17.38 -14.14 -6.76
N LYS A 92 18.16 -15.00 -6.08
CA LYS A 92 18.84 -16.14 -6.73
C LYS A 92 17.85 -17.13 -7.31
N GLN A 93 16.74 -17.39 -6.61
CA GLN A 93 15.71 -18.35 -7.04
C GLN A 93 14.96 -17.86 -8.28
N TYR A 94 14.59 -16.57 -8.32
CA TYR A 94 13.72 -16.03 -9.37
C TYR A 94 14.47 -15.26 -10.47
N GLY A 95 15.68 -14.78 -10.22
CA GLY A 95 16.42 -13.92 -11.13
C GLY A 95 15.82 -12.52 -11.34
N LYS A 96 14.74 -12.19 -10.62
CA LYS A 96 14.01 -10.91 -10.67
C LYS A 96 13.18 -10.72 -9.41
N VAL A 97 12.71 -9.48 -9.17
CA VAL A 97 11.72 -9.20 -8.12
C VAL A 97 10.35 -9.70 -8.57
N VAL A 98 9.70 -10.53 -7.72
CA VAL A 98 8.35 -11.09 -7.99
C VAL A 98 7.27 -10.49 -7.09
N THR A 99 7.62 -9.66 -6.11
CA THR A 99 6.70 -9.02 -5.16
C THR A 99 6.29 -7.60 -5.58
N SER A 100 6.11 -7.37 -6.89
CA SER A 100 5.86 -6.03 -7.43
C SER A 100 4.41 -5.55 -7.31
N THR A 101 3.48 -6.42 -6.92
CA THR A 101 2.07 -6.12 -6.65
C THR A 101 1.63 -6.79 -5.38
N GLY A 102 0.57 -6.29 -4.72
CA GLY A 102 0.04 -6.87 -3.49
C GLY A 102 -0.36 -8.34 -3.64
N ASN A 103 -1.00 -8.71 -4.75
CA ASN A 103 -1.34 -10.11 -5.01
C ASN A 103 -0.08 -11.00 -5.10
N ALA A 104 0.94 -10.56 -5.83
CA ALA A 104 2.18 -11.32 -5.99
C ALA A 104 2.96 -11.43 -4.66
N PHE A 105 2.94 -10.37 -3.83
CA PHE A 105 3.50 -10.40 -2.49
C PHE A 105 2.76 -11.41 -1.60
N CYS A 106 1.42 -11.41 -1.61
CA CYS A 106 0.59 -12.34 -0.85
C CYS A 106 0.83 -13.81 -1.26
N GLU A 107 0.92 -14.07 -2.57
CA GLU A 107 1.26 -15.38 -3.11
C GLU A 107 2.64 -15.85 -2.64
N GLU A 108 3.62 -14.96 -2.64
CA GLU A 108 4.97 -15.29 -2.20
C GLU A 108 5.04 -15.52 -0.68
N MET A 109 4.32 -14.76 0.15
CA MET A 109 4.16 -15.04 1.58
C MET A 109 3.64 -16.47 1.81
N ASN A 110 2.53 -16.85 1.17
CA ASN A 110 1.93 -18.17 1.31
C ASN A 110 2.86 -19.30 0.82
N LYS A 111 3.70 -19.01 -0.16
CA LYS A 111 4.66 -20.00 -0.71
C LYS A 111 5.86 -20.20 0.21
N GLN A 112 6.39 -19.11 0.77
CA GLN A 112 7.59 -19.19 1.61
C GLN A 112 7.30 -19.61 3.05
N PHE A 113 6.05 -19.40 3.51
CA PHE A 113 5.61 -19.71 4.88
C PHE A 113 4.32 -20.54 4.84
N PRO A 114 4.39 -21.81 4.42
CA PRO A 114 3.21 -22.66 4.18
C PRO A 114 2.43 -23.04 5.45
N GLU A 115 3.02 -22.87 6.64
CA GLU A 115 2.34 -23.06 7.93
C GLU A 115 1.46 -21.87 8.31
N TYR A 116 1.62 -20.75 7.64
CA TYR A 116 0.77 -19.57 7.79
C TYR A 116 -0.15 -19.43 6.58
N THR A 117 -1.30 -18.82 6.79
CA THR A 117 -2.19 -18.37 5.71
C THR A 117 -2.19 -16.87 5.65
N THR A 118 -1.60 -16.30 4.62
CA THR A 118 -1.61 -14.86 4.37
C THR A 118 -2.79 -14.49 3.49
N THR A 119 -3.57 -13.50 3.91
CA THR A 119 -4.70 -12.95 3.15
C THR A 119 -4.48 -11.47 2.90
N MET A 120 -4.58 -11.06 1.65
CA MET A 120 -4.55 -9.66 1.25
C MET A 120 -5.93 -9.01 1.48
N ASN A 121 -6.02 -8.10 2.43
CA ASN A 121 -7.21 -7.29 2.69
C ASN A 121 -6.97 -5.90 2.11
N LYS A 122 -7.83 -5.47 1.20
CA LYS A 122 -7.65 -4.26 0.39
C LYS A 122 -8.90 -3.40 0.35
N TYR A 123 -8.72 -2.12 0.09
CA TYR A 123 -9.80 -1.12 0.08
C TYR A 123 -10.57 -1.05 1.39
N LEU A 124 -9.86 -1.33 2.48
CA LEU A 124 -10.42 -1.25 3.83
C LEU A 124 -10.77 0.20 4.17
N THR A 125 -11.84 0.38 4.94
CA THR A 125 -12.06 1.63 5.66
C THR A 125 -10.95 1.84 6.70
N ASN A 126 -10.81 3.06 7.20
CA ASN A 126 -9.79 3.37 8.20
C ASN A 126 -9.97 2.51 9.47
N ALA A 127 -11.21 2.37 9.94
CA ALA A 127 -11.52 1.53 11.09
C ALA A 127 -11.21 0.05 10.84
N GLU A 128 -11.59 -0.51 9.68
CA GLU A 128 -11.28 -1.89 9.30
C GLU A 128 -9.77 -2.14 9.18
N LEU A 129 -9.00 -1.15 8.70
CA LEU A 129 -7.55 -1.28 8.61
C LEU A 129 -6.92 -1.35 9.99
N ILE A 130 -7.31 -0.47 10.91
CA ILE A 130 -6.83 -0.48 12.31
C ILE A 130 -7.22 -1.81 12.96
N ASP A 131 -8.45 -2.28 12.74
CA ASP A 131 -8.96 -3.53 13.28
C ASP A 131 -8.14 -4.74 12.81
N ALA A 132 -7.90 -4.84 11.50
CA ALA A 132 -7.11 -5.92 10.91
C ALA A 132 -5.67 -5.93 11.43
N VAL A 133 -5.04 -4.76 11.58
CA VAL A 133 -3.70 -4.63 12.17
C VAL A 133 -3.73 -5.09 13.63
N TYR A 134 -4.64 -4.55 14.44
CA TYR A 134 -4.69 -4.84 15.87
C TYR A 134 -4.99 -6.31 16.16
N GLU A 135 -5.94 -6.93 15.44
CA GLU A 135 -6.27 -8.35 15.59
C GLU A 135 -5.06 -9.25 15.27
N ASN A 136 -4.34 -8.93 14.19
CA ASN A 136 -3.18 -9.74 13.79
C ASN A 136 -2.05 -9.63 14.83
N LEU A 137 -1.76 -8.41 15.30
CA LEU A 137 -0.78 -8.18 16.36
C LEU A 137 -1.19 -8.83 17.68
N SER A 138 -2.50 -8.83 18.02
CA SER A 138 -3.04 -9.52 19.22
C SER A 138 -2.85 -11.04 19.14
N ALA A 139 -2.80 -11.61 17.95
CA ALA A 139 -2.44 -13.00 17.74
C ALA A 139 -0.93 -13.28 17.86
N GLY A 140 -0.12 -12.26 18.15
CA GLY A 140 1.32 -12.36 18.27
C GLY A 140 2.07 -12.35 16.94
N ILE A 141 1.43 -11.93 15.84
CA ILE A 141 1.99 -12.03 14.47
C ILE A 141 2.17 -10.62 13.88
N PRO A 142 3.36 -10.26 13.37
CA PRO A 142 3.58 -8.98 12.70
C PRO A 142 2.83 -8.90 11.37
N VAL A 143 2.45 -7.65 10.96
CA VAL A 143 1.53 -7.41 9.83
C VAL A 143 2.26 -6.76 8.68
N PRO A 144 2.44 -7.42 7.54
CA PRO A 144 2.92 -6.76 6.33
C PRO A 144 1.89 -5.75 5.80
N ILE A 145 2.38 -4.61 5.35
CA ILE A 145 1.56 -3.54 4.74
C ILE A 145 2.13 -3.09 3.41
N GLU A 146 1.24 -2.58 2.54
CA GLU A 146 1.59 -1.81 1.35
C GLU A 146 1.16 -0.36 1.55
N TRP A 147 2.08 0.58 1.39
CA TRP A 147 1.87 1.98 1.73
C TRP A 147 2.78 2.95 0.95
N ALA A 148 2.54 4.24 1.08
CA ALA A 148 3.47 5.27 0.62
C ALA A 148 4.56 5.49 1.69
N ALA A 149 5.82 5.29 1.33
CA ALA A 149 6.95 5.61 2.20
C ALA A 149 7.87 6.65 1.56
N LEU A 150 8.52 7.45 2.40
CA LEU A 150 9.43 8.49 1.98
C LEU A 150 10.88 7.98 2.09
N TYR A 151 11.63 8.04 0.98
CA TYR A 151 13.05 7.75 0.95
C TYR A 151 13.81 9.03 0.56
N GLY A 152 14.48 9.66 1.54
CA GLY A 152 14.94 11.03 1.37
C GLY A 152 13.76 11.96 1.13
N ASP A 153 13.71 12.60 -0.05
CA ASP A 153 12.63 13.49 -0.44
C ASP A 153 11.68 12.86 -1.49
N GLU A 154 11.79 11.56 -1.74
CA GLU A 154 11.02 10.87 -2.77
C GLU A 154 10.01 9.89 -2.16
N TRP A 155 8.73 10.05 -2.52
CA TRP A 155 7.69 9.10 -2.20
C TRP A 155 7.77 7.86 -3.09
N THR A 156 7.58 6.70 -2.50
CA THR A 156 7.59 5.40 -3.20
C THR A 156 6.41 4.54 -2.76
N LEU A 157 5.96 3.65 -3.64
CA LEU A 157 5.13 2.52 -3.24
C LEU A 157 6.05 1.52 -2.53
N HIS A 158 5.67 1.11 -1.31
CA HIS A 158 6.57 0.41 -0.41
C HIS A 158 5.86 -0.67 0.39
N TYR A 159 6.60 -1.72 0.75
CA TYR A 159 6.19 -2.70 1.74
C TYR A 159 6.95 -2.48 3.04
N SER A 160 6.29 -2.70 4.17
CA SER A 160 6.90 -2.68 5.50
C SER A 160 6.18 -3.68 6.40
N LEU A 161 6.69 -3.87 7.63
CA LEU A 161 6.14 -4.81 8.59
C LEU A 161 5.71 -4.06 9.86
N ILE A 162 4.41 -3.97 10.15
CA ILE A 162 3.92 -3.42 11.41
C ILE A 162 4.22 -4.43 12.52
N VAL A 163 4.83 -3.94 13.59
CA VAL A 163 5.27 -4.75 14.73
C VAL A 163 4.66 -4.29 16.05
N GLY A 164 4.02 -3.13 16.08
CA GLY A 164 3.40 -2.62 17.30
C GLY A 164 2.23 -1.68 17.04
N ALA A 165 1.27 -1.68 17.96
CA ALA A 165 0.14 -0.75 18.01
C ALA A 165 -0.15 -0.37 19.45
N ASP A 166 -0.15 0.92 19.73
CA ASP A 166 -0.57 1.55 20.97
C ASP A 166 -1.65 2.59 20.62
N VAL A 167 -2.89 2.12 20.51
CA VAL A 167 -4.01 2.96 20.07
C VAL A 167 -4.28 4.10 21.06
N PRO A 168 -4.32 3.88 22.40
CA PRO A 168 -4.46 4.97 23.34
C PRO A 168 -3.34 6.01 23.27
N GLY A 169 -2.11 5.56 22.97
CA GLY A 169 -0.93 6.41 22.79
C GLY A 169 -0.79 6.99 21.38
N ASP A 170 -1.77 6.75 20.48
CA ASP A 170 -1.75 7.17 19.06
C ASP A 170 -0.44 6.81 18.35
N ARG A 171 0.00 5.54 18.50
CA ARG A 171 1.30 5.12 17.99
C ARG A 171 1.24 3.75 17.30
N ILE A 172 1.82 3.69 16.12
CA ILE A 172 2.08 2.47 15.35
C ILE A 172 3.59 2.34 15.14
N THR A 173 4.14 1.16 15.39
CA THR A 173 5.56 0.87 15.18
C THR A 173 5.74 -0.03 13.97
N VAL A 174 6.62 0.38 13.06
CA VAL A 174 6.85 -0.25 11.77
C VAL A 174 8.32 -0.58 11.59
N ALA A 175 8.65 -1.83 11.28
CA ALA A 175 9.95 -2.23 10.79
C ALA A 175 10.03 -1.88 9.30
N ASN A 176 10.79 -0.80 8.99
CA ASN A 176 10.88 -0.25 7.65
C ASN A 176 12.13 -0.81 6.92
N PRO A 177 11.98 -1.41 5.73
CA PRO A 177 13.09 -1.88 4.90
C PRO A 177 14.13 -0.82 4.50
N TYR A 178 13.89 0.45 4.79
CA TYR A 178 14.95 1.46 4.66
C TYR A 178 16.03 1.35 5.76
N GLY A 179 15.86 0.43 6.72
CA GLY A 179 16.87 0.06 7.72
C GLY A 179 16.64 0.65 9.09
N TYR A 180 15.42 1.03 9.45
CA TYR A 180 15.09 1.60 10.76
C TYR A 180 13.69 1.20 11.24
N MET A 181 13.48 1.24 12.57
CA MET A 181 12.16 1.25 13.16
C MET A 181 11.56 2.64 13.02
N GLU A 182 10.33 2.73 12.56
CA GLU A 182 9.60 3.97 12.37
C GLU A 182 8.39 3.99 13.31
N GLU A 183 8.21 5.08 14.03
CA GLU A 183 7.01 5.33 14.84
C GLU A 183 6.15 6.38 14.14
N LEU A 184 4.85 6.10 14.03
CA LEU A 184 3.85 6.90 13.33
C LEU A 184 2.64 7.10 14.22
N THR A 185 1.90 8.19 14.01
CA THR A 185 0.52 8.28 14.48
C THR A 185 -0.39 7.39 13.62
N ILE A 186 -1.55 7.02 14.16
CA ILE A 186 -2.56 6.28 13.40
C ILE A 186 -2.98 7.09 12.16
N ALA A 187 -3.16 8.40 12.31
CA ALA A 187 -3.49 9.28 11.20
C ALA A 187 -2.43 9.24 10.08
N GLU A 188 -1.14 9.22 10.41
CA GLU A 188 -0.06 9.10 9.43
C GLU A 188 -0.06 7.75 8.74
N LEU A 189 -0.27 6.64 9.48
CA LEU A 189 -0.42 5.32 8.87
C LEU A 189 -1.54 5.32 7.83
N LEU A 190 -2.74 5.79 8.20
CA LEU A 190 -3.90 5.84 7.31
C LEU A 190 -3.68 6.73 6.09
N ASN A 191 -3.02 7.88 6.26
CA ASN A 191 -2.68 8.78 5.18
C ASN A 191 -1.67 8.16 4.20
N ARG A 192 -0.75 7.33 4.69
CA ARG A 192 0.23 6.62 3.87
C ARG A 192 -0.35 5.37 3.20
N THR A 193 -1.21 4.60 3.87
CA THR A 193 -1.85 3.41 3.28
C THR A 193 -2.91 3.77 2.23
N SER A 194 -3.57 4.93 2.40
CA SER A 194 -4.47 5.51 1.39
C SER A 194 -3.72 6.18 0.23
N PHE A 195 -2.40 6.31 0.31
CA PHE A 195 -1.53 7.02 -0.64
C PHE A 195 -1.85 8.52 -0.80
N GLU A 196 -2.58 9.14 0.14
CA GLU A 196 -2.80 10.60 0.13
C GLU A 196 -1.53 11.37 0.45
N ALA A 197 -0.64 10.83 1.28
CA ALA A 197 0.66 11.40 1.57
C ALA A 197 1.54 11.54 0.31
N TYR A 198 1.27 10.78 -0.76
CA TYR A 198 2.07 10.78 -1.98
C TYR A 198 1.75 11.99 -2.88
N GLU A 199 2.21 13.19 -2.48
CA GLU A 199 1.86 14.48 -3.07
C GLU A 199 2.04 14.57 -4.59
N LYS A 200 3.12 14.02 -5.13
CA LYS A 200 3.47 14.08 -6.56
C LYS A 200 3.46 12.72 -7.21
N MET A 201 2.41 11.93 -6.95
CA MET A 201 2.31 10.59 -7.51
C MET A 201 2.45 10.58 -9.04
N PRO A 202 3.40 9.81 -9.59
CA PRO A 202 3.57 9.68 -11.04
C PRO A 202 2.32 9.17 -11.75
N LEU A 203 2.11 9.59 -12.99
CA LEU A 203 0.92 9.21 -13.77
C LEU A 203 0.76 7.69 -13.90
N PHE A 204 1.86 6.96 -14.08
CA PHE A 204 1.79 5.50 -14.23
C PHE A 204 1.28 4.81 -12.95
N LEU A 205 1.62 5.30 -11.76
CA LEU A 205 1.06 4.81 -10.50
C LEU A 205 -0.43 5.15 -10.37
N LYS A 206 -0.82 6.39 -10.74
CA LYS A 206 -2.25 6.78 -10.77
C LYS A 206 -3.05 5.88 -11.69
N LEU A 207 -2.52 5.53 -12.85
CA LEU A 207 -3.14 4.57 -13.76
C LEU A 207 -3.19 3.17 -13.13
N GLY A 208 -2.11 2.73 -12.47
CA GLY A 208 -2.08 1.45 -11.76
C GLY A 208 -3.19 1.35 -10.70
N PHE A 209 -3.38 2.38 -9.86
CA PHE A 209 -4.50 2.43 -8.91
C PHE A 209 -5.86 2.50 -9.60
N ALA A 210 -6.01 3.29 -10.67
CA ALA A 210 -7.27 3.42 -11.38
C ALA A 210 -7.74 2.11 -12.03
N PHE A 211 -6.79 1.30 -12.50
CA PHE A 211 -7.07 0.00 -13.13
C PHE A 211 -6.96 -1.20 -12.15
N GLY A 212 -6.70 -0.95 -10.87
CA GLY A 212 -6.64 -2.01 -9.85
C GLY A 212 -5.42 -2.92 -9.98
N ILE A 213 -4.29 -2.39 -10.47
CA ILE A 213 -2.97 -3.05 -10.44
C ILE A 213 -2.35 -2.88 -9.06
N PHE A 214 -2.57 -1.72 -8.45
CA PHE A 214 -2.22 -1.39 -7.07
C PHE A 214 -3.49 -1.08 -6.29
N GLU A 215 -3.48 -1.41 -5.02
CA GLU A 215 -4.61 -1.23 -4.13
C GLU A 215 -4.28 -0.27 -2.98
N LYS A 216 -5.30 0.37 -2.43
CA LYS A 216 -5.20 1.28 -1.30
C LYS A 216 -5.70 0.63 -0.03
N ASN A 217 -5.28 1.17 1.12
CA ASN A 217 -5.66 0.66 2.43
C ASN A 217 -5.55 -0.86 2.47
N THR A 218 -4.31 -1.34 2.20
CA THR A 218 -4.01 -2.75 2.04
C THR A 218 -3.11 -3.24 3.17
N VAL A 219 -3.56 -4.29 3.85
CA VAL A 219 -2.79 -5.03 4.84
C VAL A 219 -2.82 -6.52 4.52
N PHE A 220 -1.79 -7.23 4.92
CA PHE A 220 -1.69 -8.67 4.74
C PHE A 220 -1.82 -9.34 6.10
N THR A 221 -3.04 -9.82 6.42
CA THR A 221 -3.26 -10.57 7.67
C THR A 221 -2.70 -11.97 7.53
N VAL A 222 -2.04 -12.44 8.59
CA VAL A 222 -1.37 -13.74 8.65
C VAL A 222 -1.96 -14.56 9.80
N ARG A 223 -2.32 -15.80 9.55
CA ARG A 223 -2.93 -16.72 10.52
C ARG A 223 -2.28 -18.09 10.47
#